data_7977158dbc4a2959c00018cf9e102159
#
_entry.id   7977158dbc4a2959c00018cf9e102159
#
_cell.length_a   1.000
_cell.length_b   1.000
_cell.length_c   1.000
_cell.angle_alpha   90.00
_cell.angle_beta   90.00
_cell.angle_gamma   90.00
#
_symmetry.space_group_name_H-M   'P 1'
#
loop_
_entity.id
_entity.type
_entity.pdbx_description
1 polymer ?
#
loop_
_entity_poly.entity_id
_entity_poly.type
_entity_poly.pdbx_seq_one_letter_code
_entity_poly.pdbx_strand_id
1 'polypeptide(L)'
;MEGKCLCSAITIRTLDKKSIDACHCGMCRRWGGGPALVVSCGSEVQIEGIDKLKVYKSSEWAQRAFCSECGTHIFYRLLSTNEYFVPVGLFQDDLEFEFKEQIFIDRKPSYYEFANQTLNMTEAEIFTKFASSENI
;
A
#
# COMPACT_ATOMS: atom_id res chain seq x y z
N MET A 1 14.24 3.17 5.40
CA MET A 1 13.29 3.21 6.55
C MET A 1 12.85 1.80 6.94
N GLU A 2 12.45 1.64 8.18
CA GLU A 2 12.13 0.35 8.75
C GLU A 2 10.74 0.35 9.35
N GLY A 3 9.96 -0.69 9.04
CA GLY A 3 8.63 -0.91 9.59
C GLY A 3 8.52 -2.28 10.24
N LYS A 4 7.62 -2.41 11.19
CA LYS A 4 7.38 -3.68 11.91
C LYS A 4 5.89 -3.95 12.05
N CYS A 5 5.53 -5.22 12.03
CA CYS A 5 4.19 -5.63 12.41
C CYS A 5 3.98 -5.47 13.92
N LEU A 6 2.74 -5.56 14.36
CA LEU A 6 2.38 -5.32 15.77
C LEU A 6 3.13 -6.25 16.74
N CYS A 7 3.30 -7.52 16.38
CA CYS A 7 4.03 -8.49 17.24
C CYS A 7 5.54 -8.49 17.01
N SER A 8 6.03 -7.69 16.08
CA SER A 8 7.44 -7.57 15.69
C SER A 8 8.07 -8.82 15.06
N ALA A 9 7.28 -9.83 14.71
CA ALA A 9 7.78 -11.03 14.03
C ALA A 9 8.30 -10.72 12.62
N ILE A 10 7.73 -9.68 11.97
CA ILE A 10 8.12 -9.26 10.63
C ILE A 10 8.65 -7.84 10.67
N THR A 11 9.80 -7.64 10.04
CA THR A 11 10.40 -6.33 9.80
C THR A 11 10.53 -6.12 8.30
N ILE A 12 10.13 -4.95 7.82
CA ILE A 12 10.28 -4.55 6.43
C ILE A 12 11.23 -3.35 6.35
N ARG A 13 12.21 -3.42 5.44
CA ARG A 13 13.17 -2.34 5.21
C ARG A 13 13.08 -1.88 3.77
N THR A 14 13.01 -0.58 3.58
CA THR A 14 12.87 0.05 2.28
C THR A 14 13.77 1.27 2.18
N LEU A 15 13.96 1.78 0.96
CA LEU A 15 14.53 3.11 0.78
C LEU A 15 13.60 4.16 1.42
N ASP A 16 14.18 5.30 1.79
CA ASP A 16 13.38 6.39 2.35
C ASP A 16 12.46 7.00 1.30
N LYS A 17 11.16 6.89 1.55
CA LYS A 17 10.10 7.46 0.73
C LYS A 17 9.17 8.24 1.65
N LYS A 18 8.65 9.36 1.18
CA LYS A 18 7.86 10.27 2.02
C LYS A 18 6.44 10.52 1.53
N SER A 19 6.09 10.05 0.33
CA SER A 19 4.77 10.28 -0.23
C SER A 19 3.80 9.18 0.14
N ILE A 20 2.66 9.59 0.69
CA ILE A 20 1.55 8.69 1.03
C ILE A 20 0.46 8.83 0.00
N ASP A 21 -0.08 7.70 -0.43
CA ASP A 21 -1.28 7.62 -1.27
C ASP A 21 -2.40 6.95 -0.51
N ALA A 22 -3.63 7.40 -0.75
CA ALA A 22 -4.83 6.72 -0.26
C ALA A 22 -5.54 6.03 -1.42
N CYS A 23 -5.85 4.74 -1.26
CA CYS A 23 -6.64 3.99 -2.23
C CYS A 23 -8.03 3.71 -1.69
N HIS A 24 -9.06 4.15 -2.43
CA HIS A 24 -10.46 4.01 -2.03
C HIS A 24 -11.18 2.84 -2.73
N CYS A 25 -10.46 1.98 -3.46
CA CYS A 25 -11.10 0.88 -4.19
C CYS A 25 -11.76 -0.12 -3.25
N GLY A 26 -12.74 -0.86 -3.78
CA GLY A 26 -13.49 -1.84 -3.01
C GLY A 26 -12.62 -2.93 -2.38
N MET A 27 -11.55 -3.36 -3.07
CA MET A 27 -10.65 -4.37 -2.55
C MET A 27 -9.85 -3.85 -1.35
N CYS A 28 -9.30 -2.64 -1.44
CA CYS A 28 -8.56 -2.03 -0.33
C CYS A 28 -9.45 -1.79 0.88
N ARG A 29 -10.69 -1.32 0.65
CA ARG A 29 -11.65 -1.10 1.73
C ARG A 29 -12.09 -2.40 2.39
N ARG A 30 -12.28 -3.45 1.62
CA ARG A 30 -12.64 -4.78 2.16
C ARG A 30 -11.47 -5.40 2.93
N TRP A 31 -10.27 -5.30 2.39
CA TRP A 31 -9.07 -5.87 2.99
C TRP A 31 -8.72 -5.21 4.33
N GLY A 32 -8.75 -3.87 4.36
CA GLY A 32 -8.30 -3.12 5.53
C GLY A 32 -9.40 -2.48 6.37
N GLY A 33 -10.65 -2.47 5.89
CA GLY A 33 -11.77 -1.84 6.60
C GLY A 33 -11.95 -0.37 6.32
N GLY A 34 -11.12 0.24 5.48
CA GLY A 34 -11.18 1.64 5.11
C GLY A 34 -10.25 1.94 3.95
N PRO A 35 -9.96 3.19 3.66
CA PRO A 35 -8.99 3.51 2.62
C PRO A 35 -7.61 3.00 3.01
N ALA A 36 -6.84 2.51 2.03
CA ALA A 36 -5.47 2.08 2.28
C ALA A 36 -4.56 3.30 2.22
N LEU A 37 -3.88 3.61 3.33
CA LEU A 37 -2.87 4.66 3.39
C LEU A 37 -1.50 4.00 3.24
N VAL A 38 -0.88 4.15 2.08
CA VAL A 38 0.33 3.41 1.73
C VAL A 38 1.45 4.32 1.25
N VAL A 39 2.67 3.82 1.41
CA VAL A 39 3.87 4.42 0.83
C VAL A 39 4.30 3.55 -0.35
N SER A 40 4.53 4.16 -1.51
CA SER A 40 5.09 3.47 -2.67
C SER A 40 6.60 3.30 -2.45
N CYS A 41 7.02 2.07 -2.16
CA CYS A 41 8.40 1.76 -1.76
C CYS A 41 9.28 1.23 -2.90
N GLY A 42 8.73 1.12 -4.11
CA GLY A 42 9.46 0.55 -5.25
C GLY A 42 9.72 -0.94 -5.07
N SER A 43 10.75 -1.46 -5.72
CA SER A 43 11.09 -2.89 -5.71
C SER A 43 12.19 -3.25 -4.72
N GLU A 44 12.92 -2.27 -4.18
CA GLU A 44 14.03 -2.52 -3.25
C GLU A 44 13.51 -2.62 -1.82
N VAL A 45 12.97 -3.81 -1.49
CA VAL A 45 12.36 -4.09 -0.21
C VAL A 45 12.98 -5.35 0.37
N GLN A 46 13.37 -5.31 1.65
CA GLN A 46 13.90 -6.45 2.40
C GLN A 46 12.93 -6.80 3.52
N ILE A 47 12.66 -8.08 3.68
CA ILE A 47 11.73 -8.56 4.70
C ILE A 47 12.43 -9.60 5.57
N GLU A 48 12.44 -9.36 6.89
CA GLU A 48 12.83 -10.33 7.90
C GLU A 48 11.59 -10.99 8.49
N GLY A 49 11.70 -12.26 8.84
CA GLY A 49 10.59 -13.02 9.39
C GLY A 49 9.67 -13.58 8.32
N ILE A 50 10.22 -13.91 7.16
CA ILE A 50 9.46 -14.37 6.00
C ILE A 50 8.67 -15.66 6.26
N ASP A 51 9.11 -16.48 7.22
CA ASP A 51 8.40 -17.67 7.67
C ASP A 51 7.06 -17.36 8.36
N LYS A 52 6.89 -16.13 8.82
CA LYS A 52 5.64 -15.65 9.42
C LYS A 52 4.78 -14.85 8.44
N LEU A 53 5.28 -14.58 7.25
CA LEU A 53 4.55 -13.83 6.24
C LEU A 53 3.59 -14.75 5.50
N LYS A 54 2.33 -14.35 5.43
CA LYS A 54 1.34 -15.02 4.60
C LYS A 54 0.99 -14.13 3.41
N VAL A 55 1.08 -14.70 2.21
CA VAL A 55 0.82 -14.00 0.96
C VAL A 55 -0.48 -14.50 0.36
N TYR A 56 -1.33 -13.57 -0.02
CA TYR A 56 -2.60 -13.84 -0.69
C TYR A 56 -2.61 -13.19 -2.07
N LYS A 57 -2.83 -13.98 -3.11
CA LYS A 57 -3.00 -13.46 -4.46
C LYS A 57 -4.41 -12.87 -4.56
N SER A 58 -4.52 -11.56 -4.42
CA SER A 58 -5.81 -10.87 -4.36
C SER A 58 -6.44 -10.63 -5.73
N SER A 59 -5.60 -10.66 -6.79
CA SER A 59 -6.04 -10.51 -8.18
C SER A 59 -4.99 -11.11 -9.09
N GLU A 60 -5.23 -11.09 -10.41
CA GLU A 60 -4.26 -11.55 -11.39
C GLU A 60 -2.98 -10.68 -11.42
N TRP A 61 -3.09 -9.43 -10.97
CA TRP A 61 -1.99 -8.46 -11.06
C TRP A 61 -1.31 -8.15 -9.73
N ALA A 62 -1.82 -8.67 -8.60
CA ALA A 62 -1.31 -8.26 -7.29
C ALA A 62 -1.36 -9.36 -6.23
N GLN A 63 -0.46 -9.21 -5.28
CA GLN A 63 -0.43 -9.99 -4.05
C GLN A 63 -0.53 -9.06 -2.85
N ARG A 64 -1.12 -9.54 -1.77
CA ARG A 64 -1.18 -8.87 -0.48
C ARG A 64 -0.59 -9.78 0.56
N ALA A 65 0.06 -9.22 1.56
CA ALA A 65 0.71 -10.00 2.59
C ALA A 65 0.40 -9.46 3.97
N PHE A 66 0.36 -10.38 4.93
CA PHE A 66 0.12 -10.05 6.33
C PHE A 66 0.91 -10.99 7.24
N CYS A 67 1.11 -10.56 8.47
CA CYS A 67 1.76 -11.39 9.48
C CYS A 67 0.81 -12.50 9.94
N SER A 68 1.26 -13.76 9.84
CA SER A 68 0.43 -14.90 10.27
C SER A 68 0.24 -14.97 11.78
N GLU A 69 1.09 -14.30 12.56
CA GLU A 69 1.01 -14.30 14.03
C GLU A 69 0.06 -13.23 14.57
N CYS A 70 0.11 -12.00 14.04
CA CYS A 70 -0.70 -10.89 14.56
C CYS A 70 -1.70 -10.32 13.55
N GLY A 71 -1.62 -10.72 12.29
CA GLY A 71 -2.54 -10.25 11.26
C GLY A 71 -2.24 -8.88 10.67
N THR A 72 -1.18 -8.20 11.11
CA THR A 72 -0.82 -6.89 10.56
C THR A 72 -0.55 -7.00 9.06
N HIS A 73 -1.15 -6.11 8.27
CA HIS A 73 -0.90 -6.03 6.83
C HIS A 73 0.51 -5.47 6.59
N ILE A 74 1.26 -6.14 5.71
CA ILE A 74 2.68 -5.81 5.46
C ILE A 74 2.85 -5.09 4.13
N PHE A 75 2.24 -5.59 3.06
CA PHE A 75 2.36 -4.94 1.76
C PHE A 75 1.26 -5.35 0.79
N TYR A 76 1.10 -4.52 -0.23
CA TYR A 76 0.49 -4.84 -1.51
C TYR A 76 1.63 -4.81 -2.53
N ARG A 77 1.73 -5.84 -3.36
CA ARG A 77 2.78 -5.94 -4.38
C ARG A 77 2.15 -6.03 -5.75
N LEU A 78 2.51 -5.09 -6.61
CA LEU A 78 2.09 -5.09 -8.01
C LEU A 78 3.04 -5.99 -8.79
N LEU A 79 2.53 -7.08 -9.39
CA LEU A 79 3.37 -8.12 -9.98
C LEU A 79 4.11 -7.68 -11.24
N SER A 80 3.46 -6.85 -12.08
CA SER A 80 4.05 -6.41 -13.35
C SER A 80 5.33 -5.59 -13.18
N THR A 81 5.38 -4.75 -12.14
CA THR A 81 6.51 -3.85 -11.88
C THR A 81 7.35 -4.26 -10.68
N ASN A 82 6.88 -5.23 -9.91
CA ASN A 82 7.47 -5.64 -8.63
C ASN A 82 7.50 -4.50 -7.60
N GLU A 83 6.55 -3.58 -7.69
CA GLU A 83 6.44 -2.47 -6.74
C GLU A 83 5.69 -2.88 -5.48
N TYR A 84 6.23 -2.47 -4.33
CA TYR A 84 5.64 -2.69 -3.01
C TYR A 84 4.98 -1.41 -2.51
N PHE A 85 3.74 -1.53 -2.06
CA PHE A 85 2.99 -0.46 -1.41
C PHE A 85 2.77 -0.90 0.03
N VAL A 86 3.35 -0.16 0.96
CA VAL A 86 3.44 -0.56 2.37
C VAL A 86 2.55 0.35 3.21
N PRO A 87 1.68 -0.21 4.07
CA PRO A 87 0.90 0.62 4.99
C PRO A 87 1.79 1.56 5.78
N VAL A 88 1.50 2.85 5.72
CA VAL A 88 2.35 3.87 6.33
C VAL A 88 2.48 3.69 7.83
N GLY A 89 1.46 3.16 8.48
CA GLY A 89 1.46 2.92 9.92
C GLY A 89 2.51 1.93 10.42
N LEU A 90 3.11 1.13 9.54
CA LEU A 90 4.21 0.24 9.94
C LEU A 90 5.48 1.02 10.30
N PHE A 91 5.64 2.21 9.74
CA PHE A 91 6.79 3.07 9.96
C PHE A 91 6.50 4.02 11.12
N GLN A 92 7.00 3.69 12.30
CA GLN A 92 6.70 4.43 13.54
C GLN A 92 7.78 5.46 13.89
N ASP A 93 8.88 5.50 13.13
CA ASP A 93 9.92 6.49 13.31
C ASP A 93 9.39 7.89 12.97
N ASP A 94 10.05 8.92 13.49
CA ASP A 94 9.66 10.32 13.30
C ASP A 94 9.99 10.77 11.87
N LEU A 95 9.28 10.20 10.90
CA LEU A 95 9.43 10.51 9.49
C LEU A 95 8.35 11.49 9.07
N GLU A 96 8.75 12.51 8.31
CA GLU A 96 7.81 13.49 7.78
C GLU A 96 7.19 12.97 6.49
N PHE A 97 6.04 12.29 6.63
CA PHE A 97 5.29 11.83 5.48
C PHE A 97 4.36 12.94 4.96
N GLU A 98 4.23 13.01 3.63
CA GLU A 98 3.31 13.93 2.97
C GLU A 98 2.20 13.11 2.28
N PHE A 99 0.95 13.43 2.60
CA PHE A 99 -0.21 12.85 1.95
C PHE A 99 -0.45 13.58 0.61
N LYS A 100 -0.03 12.97 -0.50
CA LYS A 100 0.01 13.64 -1.80
C LYS A 100 -1.09 13.25 -2.76
N GLU A 101 -1.61 12.02 -2.69
CA GLU A 101 -2.48 11.50 -3.74
C GLU A 101 -3.58 10.62 -3.17
N GLN A 102 -4.76 10.72 -3.79
CA GLN A 102 -5.86 9.78 -3.57
C GLN A 102 -6.20 9.13 -4.90
N ILE A 103 -6.19 7.79 -4.93
CA ILE A 103 -6.52 7.03 -6.13
C ILE A 103 -7.86 6.31 -5.97
N PHE A 104 -8.52 6.00 -7.09
CA PHE A 104 -9.88 5.48 -7.10
C PHE A 104 -10.83 6.41 -6.34
N ILE A 105 -10.68 7.71 -6.54
CA ILE A 105 -11.47 8.71 -5.82
C ILE A 105 -12.96 8.58 -6.10
N ASP A 106 -13.34 8.12 -7.28
CA ASP A 106 -14.72 7.87 -7.69
C ASP A 106 -15.33 6.65 -7.00
N ARG A 107 -14.52 5.82 -6.34
CA ARG A 107 -14.98 4.68 -5.53
C ARG A 107 -15.06 4.98 -4.05
N LYS A 108 -14.67 6.19 -3.64
CA LYS A 108 -14.74 6.61 -2.25
C LYS A 108 -16.20 6.66 -1.79
N PRO A 109 -16.56 5.96 -0.70
CA PRO A 109 -17.90 6.09 -0.14
C PRO A 109 -18.10 7.44 0.53
N SER A 110 -19.36 7.80 0.76
CA SER A 110 -19.72 9.12 1.30
C SER A 110 -19.50 9.26 2.80
N TYR A 111 -19.21 8.17 3.52
CA TYR A 111 -19.14 8.19 4.99
C TYR A 111 -17.80 8.68 5.55
N TYR A 112 -16.82 9.00 4.69
CA TYR A 112 -15.57 9.63 5.14
C TYR A 112 -15.01 10.56 4.06
N GLU A 113 -14.16 11.49 4.49
CA GLU A 113 -13.46 12.40 3.60
C GLU A 113 -12.20 12.92 4.26
N PHE A 114 -11.13 13.08 3.48
CA PHE A 114 -9.89 13.67 3.97
C PHE A 114 -9.89 15.17 3.75
N ALA A 115 -9.47 15.92 4.77
CA ALA A 115 -9.32 17.37 4.67
C ALA A 115 -8.07 17.79 3.88
N ASN A 116 -7.13 16.86 3.68
CA ASN A 116 -5.89 17.11 2.98
C ASN A 116 -6.14 17.46 1.51
N GLN A 117 -5.36 18.41 1.01
CA GLN A 117 -5.36 18.72 -0.42
C GLN A 117 -4.41 17.77 -1.14
N THR A 118 -4.95 17.02 -2.09
CA THR A 118 -4.24 15.95 -2.78
C THR A 118 -4.54 15.98 -4.28
N LEU A 119 -3.65 15.39 -5.06
CA LEU A 119 -3.97 15.04 -6.44
C LEU A 119 -4.92 13.83 -6.40
N ASN A 120 -6.04 13.94 -7.09
CA ASN A 120 -7.06 12.87 -7.08
C ASN A 120 -7.16 12.22 -8.45
N MET A 121 -7.13 10.88 -8.47
CA MET A 121 -7.23 10.10 -9.70
C MET A 121 -8.41 9.12 -9.62
N THR A 122 -9.15 9.01 -10.72
CA THR A 122 -10.24 8.04 -10.87
C THR A 122 -9.72 6.65 -11.19
N GLU A 123 -10.61 5.66 -11.07
CA GLU A 123 -10.32 4.27 -11.50
C GLU A 123 -9.84 4.23 -12.96
N ALA A 124 -10.53 4.91 -13.86
CA ALA A 124 -10.17 4.93 -15.26
C ALA A 124 -8.78 5.54 -15.50
N GLU A 125 -8.44 6.60 -14.79
CA GLU A 125 -7.13 7.25 -14.88
C GLU A 125 -6.01 6.33 -14.38
N ILE A 126 -6.27 5.57 -13.32
CA ILE A 126 -5.30 4.60 -12.79
C ILE A 126 -5.08 3.45 -13.78
N PHE A 127 -6.13 2.88 -14.34
CA PHE A 127 -5.98 1.82 -15.34
C PHE A 127 -5.22 2.31 -16.57
N THR A 128 -5.47 3.52 -17.04
CA THR A 128 -4.73 4.12 -18.15
C THR A 128 -3.24 4.25 -17.81
N LYS A 129 -2.92 4.73 -16.62
CA LYS A 129 -1.54 4.89 -16.15
C LYS A 129 -0.78 3.55 -16.16
N PHE A 130 -1.38 2.49 -15.61
CA PHE A 130 -0.73 1.19 -15.54
C PHE A 130 -0.69 0.48 -16.90
N ALA A 131 -1.71 0.61 -17.72
CA ALA A 131 -1.69 0.08 -19.08
C ALA A 131 -0.55 0.69 -19.91
N SER A 132 -0.29 1.99 -19.75
CA SER A 132 0.83 2.67 -20.41
C SER A 132 2.18 2.12 -19.92
N SER A 133 2.28 1.76 -18.64
CA SER A 133 3.50 1.17 -18.05
C SER A 133 3.75 -0.24 -18.58
N GLU A 134 2.71 -1.03 -18.81
CA GLU A 134 2.82 -2.40 -19.30
C GLU A 134 3.25 -2.48 -20.76
N ASN A 135 3.07 -1.42 -21.51
CA ASN A 135 3.40 -1.35 -22.93
C ASN A 135 4.82 -0.81 -23.21
N ILE A 136 5.60 -0.59 -22.17
CA ILE A 136 7.00 -0.17 -22.29
C ILE A 136 7.95 -1.39 -22.27
#